data_350cb9f1305d422393c4f3f88797aaad
#
_entry.id   350cb9f1305d422393c4f3f88797aaad
#
_cell.length_a   1.000
_cell.length_b   1.000
_cell.length_c   1.000
_cell.angle_alpha   90.00
_cell.angle_beta   90.00
_cell.angle_gamma   90.00
#
_symmetry.space_group_name_H-M   'P 1'
#
loop_
_entity.id
_entity.type
_entity.pdbx_description
1 polymer ?
#
loop_
_entity_poly.entity_id
_entity_poly.type
_entity_poly.pdbx_seq_one_letter_code
_entity_poly.pdbx_strand_id
1 'polypeptide(L)'
;VVGISSIAYTGTEPVSGMTIFMIIISAVCLTAAGMTGKVGMIAVLMMASFIGTTIGMAGNFMSELKVAHMTGATPKKMEQWQIVGTILCAVLSVGVMILLNDAYGFVGDHALNAPQANAMAAIIEPMMTGGSAQWPLYMAGALFAIILWMVKVPPLAFALGTYLPMEINTPLLIGGLIAYFVQNSTKDKALADLRFAQGSTIASGLVAGGAIGSLFSAVLRIRSEERRVGKECASMCR
;
A
#
# COMPACT_ATOMS: atom_id res chain seq x y z
N VAL A 1 -14.78 -2.91 17.50
CA VAL A 1 -16.01 -3.37 16.82
C VAL A 1 -15.89 -3.14 15.33
N VAL A 2 -15.63 -1.92 14.89
CA VAL A 2 -15.52 -1.56 13.45
C VAL A 2 -14.44 -2.38 12.74
N GLY A 3 -13.26 -2.56 13.34
CA GLY A 3 -12.18 -3.38 12.78
C GLY A 3 -12.56 -4.85 12.65
N ILE A 4 -13.24 -5.41 13.66
CA ILE A 4 -13.68 -6.83 13.64
C ILE A 4 -14.74 -7.05 12.56
N SER A 5 -15.70 -6.15 12.41
CA SER A 5 -16.73 -6.27 11.37
C SER A 5 -16.14 -6.18 9.96
N SER A 6 -15.14 -5.32 9.74
CA SER A 6 -14.47 -5.24 8.44
C SER A 6 -13.66 -6.50 8.11
N ILE A 7 -12.98 -7.09 9.11
CA ILE A 7 -12.27 -8.36 8.95
C ILE A 7 -13.24 -9.49 8.58
N ALA A 8 -14.38 -9.57 9.25
CA ALA A 8 -15.40 -10.57 8.96
C ALA A 8 -15.97 -10.43 7.53
N TYR A 9 -16.15 -9.19 7.06
CA TYR A 9 -16.66 -8.91 5.72
C TYR A 9 -15.64 -9.15 4.61
N THR A 10 -14.37 -8.78 4.85
CA THR A 10 -13.28 -8.89 3.86
C THR A 10 -12.43 -10.15 4.00
N GLY A 11 -12.85 -11.11 4.81
CA GLY A 11 -12.05 -12.28 5.18
C GLY A 11 -11.54 -13.15 4.01
N THR A 12 -11.99 -12.92 2.79
CA THR A 12 -11.51 -13.59 1.59
C THR A 12 -10.80 -12.66 0.60
N GLU A 13 -11.12 -11.36 0.61
CA GLU A 13 -10.49 -10.37 -0.26
C GLU A 13 -10.35 -9.02 0.48
N PRO A 14 -9.12 -8.58 0.80
CA PRO A 14 -8.91 -7.26 1.41
C PRO A 14 -9.24 -6.18 0.38
N VAL A 15 -10.40 -5.58 0.50
CA VAL A 15 -10.82 -4.48 -0.37
C VAL A 15 -10.19 -3.19 0.13
N SER A 16 -9.29 -2.62 -0.65
CA SER A 16 -8.60 -1.35 -0.33
C SER A 16 -9.57 -0.20 0.01
N GLY A 17 -10.77 -0.20 -0.58
CA GLY A 17 -11.82 0.79 -0.28
C GLY A 17 -12.38 0.71 1.14
N MET A 18 -12.35 -0.46 1.77
CA MET A 18 -12.80 -0.62 3.16
C MET A 18 -11.91 0.12 4.16
N THR A 19 -10.61 0.18 3.93
CA THR A 19 -9.70 0.93 4.80
C THR A 19 -10.06 2.41 4.80
N ILE A 20 -10.31 3.02 3.64
CA ILE A 20 -10.70 4.43 3.52
C ILE A 20 -12.05 4.68 4.20
N PHE A 21 -13.02 3.81 3.99
CA PHE A 21 -14.33 3.90 4.63
C PHE A 21 -14.23 3.84 6.17
N MET A 22 -13.40 2.95 6.70
CA MET A 22 -13.18 2.84 8.15
C MET A 22 -12.43 4.05 8.72
N ILE A 23 -11.53 4.67 7.96
CA ILE A 23 -10.86 5.91 8.35
C ILE A 23 -11.88 7.05 8.46
N ILE A 24 -12.78 7.18 7.50
CA ILE A 24 -13.84 8.20 7.53
C ILE A 24 -14.73 8.00 8.76
N ILE A 25 -15.18 6.77 9.03
CA ILE A 25 -15.99 6.47 10.23
C ILE A 25 -15.20 6.80 11.51
N SER A 26 -13.93 6.41 11.59
CA SER A 26 -13.08 6.70 12.75
C SER A 26 -12.90 8.20 12.96
N ALA A 27 -12.70 8.96 11.87
CA ALA A 27 -12.60 10.41 11.91
C ALA A 27 -13.90 11.05 12.43
N VAL A 28 -15.05 10.62 11.91
CA VAL A 28 -16.37 11.11 12.37
C VAL A 28 -16.61 10.77 13.85
N CYS A 29 -16.28 9.56 14.29
CA CYS A 29 -16.42 9.16 15.69
C CYS A 29 -15.53 9.99 16.63
N LEU A 30 -14.28 10.27 16.23
CA LEU A 30 -13.35 11.06 17.04
C LEU A 30 -13.72 12.54 17.07
N THR A 31 -14.21 13.10 15.97
CA THR A 31 -14.75 14.49 15.96
C THR A 31 -15.98 14.60 16.84
N ALA A 32 -16.89 13.62 16.80
CA ALA A 32 -18.04 13.56 17.68
C ALA A 32 -17.67 13.42 19.18
N ALA A 33 -16.54 12.75 19.47
CA ALA A 33 -15.98 12.64 20.82
C ALA A 33 -15.21 13.90 21.26
N GLY A 34 -15.15 14.96 20.44
CA GLY A 34 -14.47 16.22 20.75
C GLY A 34 -12.95 16.21 20.55
N MET A 35 -12.39 15.15 19.97
CA MET A 35 -10.97 15.05 19.67
C MET A 35 -10.69 15.64 18.29
N THR A 36 -10.35 16.94 18.25
CA THR A 36 -10.05 17.69 17.02
C THR A 36 -8.62 18.20 17.00
N GLY A 37 -8.18 18.74 15.87
CA GLY A 37 -6.84 19.30 15.68
C GLY A 37 -5.74 18.24 15.54
N LYS A 38 -4.49 18.61 15.88
CA LYS A 38 -3.31 17.73 15.69
C LYS A 38 -3.40 16.41 16.46
N VAL A 39 -3.97 16.43 17.67
CA VAL A 39 -4.13 15.21 18.49
C VAL A 39 -5.14 14.27 17.86
N GLY A 40 -6.28 14.79 17.38
CA GLY A 40 -7.27 14.02 16.65
C GLY A 40 -6.70 13.42 15.38
N MET A 41 -5.90 14.17 14.63
CA MET A 41 -5.24 13.70 13.40
C MET A 41 -4.30 12.52 13.67
N ILE A 42 -3.47 12.60 14.70
CA ILE A 42 -2.58 11.50 15.11
C ILE A 42 -3.40 10.28 15.54
N ALA A 43 -4.47 10.47 16.30
CA ALA A 43 -5.33 9.38 16.73
C ALA A 43 -5.99 8.66 15.56
N VAL A 44 -6.52 9.40 14.56
CA VAL A 44 -7.09 8.81 13.33
C VAL A 44 -6.04 8.04 12.55
N LEU A 45 -4.83 8.58 12.39
CA LEU A 45 -3.73 7.91 11.69
C LEU A 45 -3.31 6.61 12.38
N MET A 46 -3.23 6.61 13.71
CA MET A 46 -2.95 5.40 14.49
C MET A 46 -4.05 4.34 14.31
N MET A 47 -5.32 4.75 14.36
CA MET A 47 -6.46 3.84 14.11
C MET A 47 -6.43 3.32 12.66
N ALA A 48 -6.16 4.17 11.69
CA ALA A 48 -6.05 3.81 10.29
C ALA A 48 -4.95 2.77 10.04
N SER A 49 -3.78 2.95 10.65
CA SER A 49 -2.67 2.01 10.58
C SER A 49 -3.04 0.65 11.16
N PHE A 50 -3.68 0.67 12.33
CA PHE A 50 -4.12 -0.57 12.98
C PHE A 50 -5.17 -1.32 12.15
N ILE A 51 -6.18 -0.62 11.65
CA ILE A 51 -7.23 -1.21 10.81
C ILE A 51 -6.64 -1.73 9.49
N GLY A 52 -5.81 -0.94 8.82
CA GLY A 52 -5.19 -1.30 7.55
C GLY A 52 -4.29 -2.53 7.67
N THR A 53 -3.43 -2.59 8.69
CA THR A 53 -2.60 -3.77 8.96
C THR A 53 -3.44 -5.00 9.30
N THR A 54 -4.47 -4.86 10.10
CA THR A 54 -5.32 -5.99 10.50
C THR A 54 -6.07 -6.58 9.30
N ILE A 55 -6.64 -5.73 8.44
CA ILE A 55 -7.32 -6.16 7.20
C ILE A 55 -6.33 -6.84 6.24
N GLY A 56 -5.17 -6.24 6.03
CA GLY A 56 -4.14 -6.79 5.15
C GLY A 56 -3.63 -8.14 5.65
N MET A 57 -3.38 -8.27 6.95
CA MET A 57 -2.98 -9.53 7.57
C MET A 57 -4.05 -10.61 7.43
N ALA A 58 -5.33 -10.28 7.63
CA ALA A 58 -6.41 -11.24 7.50
C ALA A 58 -6.51 -11.82 6.08
N GLY A 59 -6.40 -10.97 5.05
CA GLY A 59 -6.43 -11.40 3.65
C GLY A 59 -5.24 -12.29 3.27
N ASN A 60 -4.03 -11.89 3.67
CA ASN A 60 -2.83 -12.68 3.44
C ASN A 60 -2.88 -14.03 4.17
N PHE A 61 -3.31 -14.03 5.43
CA PHE A 61 -3.45 -15.24 6.23
C PHE A 61 -4.38 -16.28 5.59
N MET A 62 -5.54 -15.85 5.09
CA MET A 62 -6.47 -16.73 4.38
C MET A 62 -5.86 -17.32 3.10
N SER A 63 -5.12 -16.51 2.35
CA SER A 63 -4.43 -16.97 1.14
C SER A 63 -3.35 -17.99 1.46
N GLU A 64 -2.56 -17.76 2.50
CA GLU A 64 -1.51 -18.67 2.97
C GLU A 64 -2.07 -19.98 3.51
N LEU A 65 -3.17 -19.95 4.27
CA LEU A 65 -3.87 -21.15 4.73
C LEU A 65 -4.38 -22.00 3.55
N LYS A 66 -4.88 -21.36 2.50
CA LYS A 66 -5.31 -22.06 1.29
C LYS A 66 -4.13 -22.73 0.59
N VAL A 67 -2.99 -22.04 0.48
CA VAL A 67 -1.75 -22.64 -0.07
C VAL A 67 -1.29 -23.81 0.79
N ALA A 68 -1.30 -23.68 2.12
CA ALA A 68 -0.95 -24.75 3.05
C ALA A 68 -1.84 -25.98 2.87
N HIS A 69 -3.14 -25.75 2.73
CA HIS A 69 -4.08 -26.86 2.48
C HIS A 69 -3.79 -27.57 1.16
N MET A 70 -3.49 -26.82 0.09
CA MET A 70 -3.17 -27.38 -1.23
C MET A 70 -1.85 -28.15 -1.25
N THR A 71 -0.87 -27.74 -0.42
CA THR A 71 0.44 -28.39 -0.29
C THR A 71 0.49 -29.53 0.76
N GLY A 72 -0.64 -29.76 1.46
CA GLY A 72 -0.71 -30.81 2.51
C GLY A 72 0.01 -30.44 3.81
N ALA A 73 0.36 -29.16 4.01
CA ALA A 73 0.97 -28.70 5.24
C ALA A 73 -0.05 -28.63 6.39
N THR A 74 0.41 -28.87 7.64
CA THR A 74 -0.47 -28.77 8.82
C THR A 74 -0.75 -27.30 9.17
N PRO A 75 -2.01 -26.83 9.13
CA PRO A 75 -2.35 -25.41 9.35
C PRO A 75 -1.84 -24.88 10.70
N LYS A 76 -1.93 -25.67 11.77
CA LYS A 76 -1.48 -25.29 13.11
C LYS A 76 0.02 -24.95 13.18
N LYS A 77 0.87 -25.70 12.50
CA LYS A 77 2.32 -25.41 12.47
C LYS A 77 2.60 -24.13 11.70
N MET A 78 1.89 -23.92 10.61
CA MET A 78 2.02 -22.74 9.78
C MET A 78 1.64 -21.48 10.57
N GLU A 79 0.52 -21.49 11.29
CA GLU A 79 0.06 -20.40 12.14
C GLU A 79 1.10 -20.02 13.21
N GLN A 80 1.68 -21.02 13.88
CA GLN A 80 2.72 -20.78 14.89
C GLN A 80 3.95 -20.09 14.29
N TRP A 81 4.44 -20.56 13.15
CA TRP A 81 5.61 -19.98 12.48
C TRP A 81 5.31 -18.61 11.89
N GLN A 82 4.07 -18.35 11.49
CA GLN A 82 3.65 -17.05 11.01
C GLN A 82 3.70 -15.98 12.11
N ILE A 83 3.31 -16.32 13.35
CA ILE A 83 3.44 -15.39 14.49
C ILE A 83 4.90 -15.00 14.70
N VAL A 84 5.82 -15.97 14.70
CA VAL A 84 7.25 -15.72 14.85
C VAL A 84 7.76 -14.85 13.69
N GLY A 85 7.39 -15.19 12.46
CA GLY A 85 7.73 -14.41 11.26
C GLY A 85 7.23 -12.96 11.33
N THR A 86 6.01 -12.76 11.79
CA THR A 86 5.41 -11.43 11.93
C THR A 86 6.17 -10.57 12.93
N ILE A 87 6.58 -11.11 14.07
CA ILE A 87 7.37 -10.37 15.06
C ILE A 87 8.72 -9.96 14.49
N LEU A 88 9.42 -10.88 13.81
CA LEU A 88 10.69 -10.57 13.16
C LEU A 88 10.52 -9.50 12.06
N CYS A 89 9.51 -9.64 11.21
CA CYS A 89 9.23 -8.66 10.17
C CYS A 89 8.85 -7.29 10.74
N ALA A 90 8.14 -7.22 11.87
CA ALA A 90 7.80 -5.96 12.51
C ALA A 90 9.06 -5.19 12.95
N VAL A 91 10.03 -5.87 13.56
CA VAL A 91 11.29 -5.25 13.96
C VAL A 91 12.11 -4.81 12.74
N LEU A 92 12.20 -5.68 11.73
CA LEU A 92 12.93 -5.37 10.50
C LEU A 92 12.30 -4.21 9.73
N SER A 93 10.98 -4.12 9.67
CA SER A 93 10.29 -3.03 8.96
C SER A 93 10.55 -1.67 9.59
N VAL A 94 10.59 -1.58 10.93
CA VAL A 94 10.99 -0.34 11.62
C VAL A 94 12.42 0.06 11.27
N GLY A 95 13.35 -0.90 11.27
CA GLY A 95 14.74 -0.65 10.86
C GLY A 95 14.85 -0.16 9.41
N VAL A 96 14.10 -0.77 8.50
CA VAL A 96 14.05 -0.34 7.08
C VAL A 96 13.45 1.05 6.93
N MET A 97 12.41 1.39 7.69
CA MET A 97 11.81 2.73 7.65
C MET A 97 12.78 3.81 8.12
N ILE A 98 13.54 3.56 9.18
CA ILE A 98 14.59 4.48 9.65
C ILE A 98 15.65 4.65 8.55
N LEU A 99 16.13 3.55 7.99
CA LEU A 99 17.12 3.57 6.92
C LEU A 99 16.65 4.34 5.68
N LEU A 100 15.39 4.17 5.28
CA LEU A 100 14.83 4.89 4.14
C LEU A 100 14.64 6.39 4.46
N ASN A 101 14.27 6.72 5.69
CA ASN A 101 14.18 8.12 6.12
C ASN A 101 15.55 8.80 6.08
N ASP A 102 16.61 8.12 6.49
CA ASP A 102 17.97 8.65 6.47
C ASP A 102 18.54 8.76 5.06
N ALA A 103 18.16 7.84 4.15
CA ALA A 103 18.64 7.82 2.78
C ALA A 103 17.95 8.83 1.85
N TYR A 104 16.63 9.00 1.99
CA TYR A 104 15.80 9.77 1.03
C TYR A 104 15.00 10.88 1.70
N GLY A 105 14.70 10.78 3.00
CA GLY A 105 13.77 11.64 3.70
C GLY A 105 12.30 11.35 3.30
N PHE A 106 11.37 11.77 4.15
CA PHE A 106 9.93 11.71 3.85
C PHE A 106 9.34 13.07 3.49
N VAL A 107 10.11 14.15 3.64
CA VAL A 107 9.70 15.53 3.36
C VAL A 107 10.80 16.23 2.58
N GLY A 108 10.46 16.87 1.45
CA GLY A 108 11.39 17.64 0.62
C GLY A 108 11.28 17.27 -0.87
N ASP A 109 12.05 17.98 -1.71
CA ASP A 109 11.99 17.85 -3.18
C ASP A 109 12.46 16.48 -3.70
N HIS A 110 13.25 15.75 -2.92
CA HIS A 110 13.75 14.41 -3.24
C HIS A 110 13.13 13.31 -2.36
N ALA A 111 12.04 13.63 -1.65
CA ALA A 111 11.35 12.68 -0.78
C ALA A 111 10.76 11.52 -1.57
N LEU A 112 10.70 10.35 -0.94
CA LEU A 112 10.01 9.19 -1.47
C LEU A 112 8.53 9.51 -1.73
N ASN A 113 8.10 9.30 -2.97
CA ASN A 113 6.68 9.43 -3.33
C ASN A 113 5.86 8.41 -2.55
N ALA A 114 5.03 8.89 -1.62
CA ALA A 114 4.09 8.08 -0.86
C ALA A 114 2.64 8.47 -1.21
N PRO A 115 2.11 8.04 -2.39
CA PRO A 115 0.79 8.47 -2.87
C PRO A 115 -0.31 8.14 -1.86
N GLN A 116 -0.29 6.97 -1.25
CA GLN A 116 -1.29 6.57 -0.27
C GLN A 116 -1.29 7.43 1.00
N ALA A 117 -0.11 7.83 1.48
CA ALA A 117 -0.01 8.72 2.63
C ALA A 117 -0.61 10.10 2.32
N ASN A 118 -0.34 10.63 1.13
CA ASN A 118 -0.90 11.91 0.67
C ASN A 118 -2.44 11.83 0.51
N ALA A 119 -2.96 10.71 -0.02
CA ALA A 119 -4.41 10.49 -0.10
C ALA A 119 -5.07 10.46 1.28
N MET A 120 -4.44 9.79 2.24
CA MET A 120 -4.92 9.75 3.62
C MET A 120 -4.90 11.14 4.27
N ALA A 121 -3.82 11.89 4.09
CA ALA A 121 -3.70 13.25 4.60
C ALA A 121 -4.80 14.16 4.01
N ALA A 122 -5.03 14.10 2.71
CA ALA A 122 -6.07 14.89 2.03
C ALA A 122 -7.51 14.63 2.55
N ILE A 123 -7.76 13.44 3.10
CA ILE A 123 -9.07 13.09 3.70
C ILE A 123 -9.12 13.51 5.16
N ILE A 124 -8.07 13.22 5.93
CA ILE A 124 -8.07 13.37 7.38
C ILE A 124 -7.90 14.86 7.79
N GLU A 125 -7.05 15.59 7.09
CA GLU A 125 -6.72 16.97 7.44
C GLU A 125 -7.96 17.90 7.45
N PRO A 126 -8.81 17.97 6.40
CA PRO A 126 -10.01 18.80 6.42
C PRO A 126 -11.02 18.41 7.51
N MET A 127 -11.12 17.11 7.80
CA MET A 127 -12.06 16.59 8.79
C MET A 127 -11.65 16.93 10.23
N MET A 128 -10.34 16.99 10.51
CA MET A 128 -9.82 17.17 11.87
C MET A 128 -9.48 18.62 12.21
N THR A 129 -9.14 19.45 11.22
CA THR A 129 -8.78 20.85 11.46
C THR A 129 -9.98 21.80 11.44
N GLY A 130 -11.21 21.28 11.24
CA GLY A 130 -12.41 22.11 11.10
C GLY A 130 -12.42 22.94 9.82
N GLY A 131 -11.51 22.67 8.89
CA GLY A 131 -11.57 23.19 7.53
C GLY A 131 -12.86 22.75 6.85
N SER A 132 -13.43 23.60 5.99
CA SER A 132 -14.60 23.21 5.21
C SER A 132 -14.24 22.03 4.32
N ALA A 133 -14.60 20.83 4.74
CA ALA A 133 -14.51 19.66 3.87
C ALA A 133 -15.25 20.00 2.57
N GLN A 134 -14.58 19.80 1.45
CA GLN A 134 -15.14 20.15 0.14
C GLN A 134 -16.21 19.12 -0.27
N TRP A 135 -17.30 19.09 0.48
CA TRP A 135 -18.44 18.18 0.25
C TRP A 135 -18.92 18.14 -1.20
N PRO A 136 -19.01 19.29 -1.91
CA PRO A 136 -19.39 19.26 -3.32
C PRO A 136 -18.45 18.43 -4.19
N LEU A 137 -17.14 18.43 -3.88
CA LEU A 137 -16.15 17.67 -4.63
C LEU A 137 -16.28 16.18 -4.38
N TYR A 138 -16.52 15.77 -3.12
CA TYR A 138 -16.79 14.38 -2.78
C TYR A 138 -18.07 13.87 -3.43
N MET A 139 -19.12 14.67 -3.46
CA MET A 139 -20.37 14.33 -4.13
C MET A 139 -20.18 14.20 -5.65
N ALA A 140 -19.42 15.12 -6.27
CA ALA A 140 -19.08 15.02 -7.69
C ALA A 140 -18.28 13.74 -8.01
N GLY A 141 -17.31 13.37 -7.15
CA GLY A 141 -16.58 12.13 -7.27
C GLY A 141 -17.46 10.89 -7.14
N ALA A 142 -18.42 10.90 -6.22
CA ALA A 142 -19.37 9.79 -6.05
C ALA A 142 -20.29 9.65 -7.27
N LEU A 143 -20.82 10.74 -7.81
CA LEU A 143 -21.60 10.72 -9.04
C LEU A 143 -20.78 10.21 -10.23
N PHE A 144 -19.53 10.66 -10.34
CA PHE A 144 -18.64 10.20 -11.39
C PHE A 144 -18.34 8.69 -11.29
N ALA A 145 -18.16 8.18 -10.08
CA ALA A 145 -17.96 6.75 -9.84
C ALA A 145 -19.21 5.92 -10.28
N ILE A 146 -20.43 6.44 -10.06
CA ILE A 146 -21.66 5.81 -10.54
C ILE A 146 -21.71 5.78 -12.06
N ILE A 147 -21.33 6.87 -12.72
CA ILE A 147 -21.26 6.94 -14.20
C ILE A 147 -20.27 5.92 -14.74
N LEU A 148 -19.07 5.82 -14.16
CA LEU A 148 -18.06 4.84 -14.56
C LEU A 148 -18.58 3.41 -14.38
N TRP A 149 -19.29 3.14 -13.29
CA TRP A 149 -19.89 1.83 -13.05
C TRP A 149 -20.96 1.47 -14.08
N MET A 150 -21.79 2.44 -14.48
CA MET A 150 -22.79 2.26 -15.56
C MET A 150 -22.13 1.94 -16.91
N VAL A 151 -20.98 2.54 -17.20
CA VAL A 151 -20.19 2.28 -18.42
C VAL A 151 -19.36 0.98 -18.31
N LYS A 152 -19.46 0.24 -17.19
CA LYS A 152 -18.70 -0.98 -16.89
C LYS A 152 -17.17 -0.75 -16.80
N VAL A 153 -16.72 0.47 -16.51
CA VAL A 153 -15.35 0.76 -16.19
C VAL A 153 -15.18 0.64 -14.67
N PRO A 154 -14.18 -0.14 -14.18
CA PRO A 154 -13.98 -0.28 -12.73
C PRO A 154 -13.56 1.07 -12.10
N PRO A 155 -14.41 1.69 -11.25
CA PRO A 155 -14.17 3.05 -10.74
C PRO A 155 -12.90 3.16 -9.92
N LEU A 156 -12.56 2.11 -9.16
CA LEU A 156 -11.36 2.06 -8.34
C LEU A 156 -10.08 2.10 -9.18
N ALA A 157 -10.01 1.30 -10.24
CA ALA A 157 -8.86 1.28 -11.14
C ALA A 157 -8.68 2.62 -11.85
N PHE A 158 -9.79 3.23 -12.29
CA PHE A 158 -9.77 4.56 -12.89
C PHE A 158 -9.27 5.62 -11.90
N ALA A 159 -9.79 5.65 -10.68
CA ALA A 159 -9.39 6.60 -9.65
C ALA A 159 -7.90 6.44 -9.28
N LEU A 160 -7.41 5.22 -9.13
CA LEU A 160 -6.00 4.96 -8.88
C LEU A 160 -5.13 5.44 -10.05
N GLY A 161 -5.55 5.20 -11.29
CA GLY A 161 -4.83 5.65 -12.49
C GLY A 161 -4.74 7.17 -12.61
N THR A 162 -5.76 7.92 -12.17
CA THR A 162 -5.72 9.39 -12.16
C THR A 162 -4.90 9.95 -11.01
N TYR A 163 -4.83 9.24 -9.90
CA TYR A 163 -4.17 9.69 -8.69
C TYR A 163 -2.66 9.35 -8.66
N LEU A 164 -2.26 8.21 -9.22
CA LEU A 164 -0.88 7.78 -9.22
C LEU A 164 -0.01 8.64 -10.18
N PRO A 165 1.23 8.96 -9.80
CA PRO A 165 2.15 9.67 -10.68
C PRO A 165 2.48 8.85 -11.94
N MET A 166 2.82 9.53 -13.03
CA MET A 166 3.10 8.92 -14.33
C MET A 166 4.21 7.86 -14.28
N GLU A 167 5.16 8.01 -13.37
CA GLU A 167 6.25 7.05 -13.13
C GLU A 167 5.76 5.65 -12.77
N ILE A 168 4.63 5.57 -12.07
CA ILE A 168 3.99 4.32 -11.67
C ILE A 168 2.97 3.84 -12.72
N ASN A 169 2.26 4.78 -13.36
CA ASN A 169 1.25 4.46 -14.36
C ASN A 169 1.84 3.90 -15.66
N THR A 170 2.99 4.41 -16.09
CA THR A 170 3.59 3.98 -17.37
C THR A 170 3.96 2.49 -17.37
N PRO A 171 4.67 1.96 -16.35
CA PRO A 171 4.93 0.51 -16.26
C PRO A 171 3.64 -0.33 -16.17
N LEU A 172 2.62 0.19 -15.50
CA LEU A 172 1.33 -0.50 -15.34
C LEU A 172 0.62 -0.65 -16.70
N LEU A 173 0.63 0.39 -17.53
CA LEU A 173 0.09 0.36 -18.89
C LEU A 173 0.83 -0.67 -19.75
N ILE A 174 2.16 -0.66 -19.73
CA ILE A 174 2.99 -1.60 -20.49
C ILE A 174 2.71 -3.04 -20.04
N GLY A 175 2.70 -3.27 -18.72
CA GLY A 175 2.38 -4.59 -18.15
C GLY A 175 0.98 -5.08 -18.53
N GLY A 176 -0.02 -4.19 -18.49
CA GLY A 176 -1.38 -4.51 -18.92
C GLY A 176 -1.47 -4.88 -20.41
N LEU A 177 -0.76 -4.17 -21.28
CA LEU A 177 -0.69 -4.49 -22.71
C LEU A 177 -0.03 -5.87 -22.93
N ILE A 178 1.09 -6.15 -22.27
CA ILE A 178 1.75 -7.45 -22.35
C ILE A 178 0.80 -8.57 -21.88
N ALA A 179 0.13 -8.39 -20.75
CA ALA A 179 -0.83 -9.35 -20.23
C ALA A 179 -1.97 -9.61 -21.23
N TYR A 180 -2.50 -8.55 -21.84
CA TYR A 180 -3.54 -8.65 -22.86
C TYR A 180 -3.07 -9.45 -24.10
N PHE A 181 -1.85 -9.17 -24.60
CA PHE A 181 -1.31 -9.92 -25.73
C PHE A 181 -1.04 -11.38 -25.38
N VAL A 182 -0.56 -11.68 -24.19
CA VAL A 182 -0.32 -13.06 -23.73
C VAL A 182 -1.63 -13.85 -23.62
N GLN A 183 -2.66 -13.25 -23.05
CA GLN A 183 -3.98 -13.88 -22.94
C GLN A 183 -4.63 -14.14 -24.31
N ASN A 184 -4.49 -13.20 -25.27
CA ASN A 184 -5.08 -13.33 -26.58
C ASN A 184 -4.18 -14.05 -27.61
N SER A 185 -2.99 -14.48 -27.23
CA SER A 185 -2.02 -15.14 -28.11
C SER A 185 -2.44 -16.54 -28.55
N THR A 186 -3.40 -17.17 -27.85
CA THR A 186 -3.80 -18.55 -28.13
C THR A 186 -5.31 -18.71 -28.03
N LYS A 187 -5.92 -19.46 -28.95
CA LYS A 187 -7.36 -19.79 -28.91
C LYS A 187 -7.72 -20.80 -27.82
N ASP A 188 -6.74 -21.55 -27.35
CA ASP A 188 -6.89 -22.53 -26.27
C ASP A 188 -6.79 -21.84 -24.91
N LYS A 189 -7.92 -21.74 -24.20
CA LYS A 189 -8.04 -21.04 -22.91
C LYS A 189 -7.10 -21.63 -21.85
N ALA A 190 -6.97 -22.96 -21.81
CA ALA A 190 -6.11 -23.61 -20.81
C ALA A 190 -4.63 -23.23 -20.99
N LEU A 191 -4.17 -23.13 -22.24
CA LEU A 191 -2.81 -22.74 -22.55
C LEU A 191 -2.57 -21.23 -22.30
N ALA A 192 -3.58 -20.38 -22.55
CA ALA A 192 -3.53 -18.96 -22.26
C ALA A 192 -3.41 -18.71 -20.74
N ASP A 193 -4.19 -19.41 -19.93
CA ASP A 193 -4.16 -19.30 -18.47
C ASP A 193 -2.82 -19.78 -17.89
N LEU A 194 -2.25 -20.84 -18.41
CA LEU A 194 -0.91 -21.32 -18.00
C LEU A 194 0.17 -20.28 -18.33
N ARG A 195 0.15 -19.69 -19.53
CA ARG A 195 1.11 -18.64 -19.92
C ARG A 195 0.95 -17.39 -19.07
N PHE A 196 -0.28 -17.01 -18.76
CA PHE A 196 -0.54 -15.88 -17.87
C PHE A 196 -0.03 -16.15 -16.46
N ALA A 197 -0.24 -17.34 -15.91
CA ALA A 197 0.28 -17.75 -14.59
C ALA A 197 1.81 -17.74 -14.55
N GLN A 198 2.48 -18.23 -15.59
CA GLN A 198 3.93 -18.17 -15.70
C GLN A 198 4.43 -16.72 -15.78
N GLY A 199 3.80 -15.89 -16.61
CA GLY A 199 4.11 -14.45 -16.73
C GLY A 199 3.94 -13.71 -15.41
N SER A 200 2.87 -13.99 -14.68
CA SER A 200 2.60 -13.45 -13.34
C SER A 200 3.67 -13.84 -12.32
N THR A 201 4.14 -15.09 -12.36
CA THR A 201 5.22 -15.56 -11.47
C THR A 201 6.54 -14.85 -11.77
N ILE A 202 6.88 -14.66 -13.05
CA ILE A 202 8.08 -13.92 -13.46
C ILE A 202 7.97 -12.46 -13.02
N ALA A 203 6.80 -11.82 -13.21
CA ALA A 203 6.56 -10.45 -12.79
C ALA A 203 6.70 -10.28 -11.26
N SER A 204 6.17 -11.22 -10.49
CA SER A 204 6.34 -11.23 -9.03
C SER A 204 7.80 -11.32 -8.60
N GLY A 205 8.59 -12.15 -9.29
CA GLY A 205 10.03 -12.25 -9.06
C GLY A 205 10.78 -10.94 -9.37
N LEU A 206 10.40 -10.24 -10.44
CA LEU A 206 10.98 -8.94 -10.79
C LEU A 206 10.63 -7.85 -9.75
N VAL A 207 9.39 -7.84 -9.25
CA VAL A 207 8.97 -6.91 -8.19
C VAL A 207 9.77 -7.16 -6.91
N ALA A 208 9.89 -8.41 -6.49
CA ALA A 208 10.67 -8.77 -5.31
C ALA A 208 12.15 -8.41 -5.46
N GLY A 209 12.74 -8.69 -6.63
CA GLY A 209 14.12 -8.32 -6.95
C GLY A 209 14.34 -6.81 -6.97
N GLY A 210 13.38 -6.05 -7.49
CA GLY A 210 13.39 -4.59 -7.48
C GLY A 210 13.34 -4.02 -6.06
N ALA A 211 12.50 -4.58 -5.18
CA ALA A 211 12.43 -4.17 -3.78
C ALA A 211 13.75 -4.41 -3.02
N ILE A 212 14.36 -5.57 -3.19
CA ILE A 212 15.67 -5.88 -2.60
C ILE A 212 16.76 -4.96 -3.16
N GLY A 213 16.74 -4.71 -4.48
CA GLY A 213 17.69 -3.81 -5.15
C GLY A 213 17.57 -2.37 -4.66
N SER A 214 16.36 -1.89 -4.40
CA SER A 214 16.13 -0.54 -3.85
C SER A 214 16.67 -0.39 -2.42
N LEU A 215 16.49 -1.41 -1.57
CA LEU A 215 17.08 -1.43 -0.23
C LEU A 215 18.60 -1.42 -0.27
N PHE A 216 19.20 -2.23 -1.16
CA PHE A 216 20.65 -2.25 -1.34
C PHE A 216 21.18 -0.90 -1.84
N SER A 217 20.46 -0.27 -2.76
CA SER A 217 20.77 1.08 -3.26
C SER A 217 20.71 2.13 -2.14
N ALA A 218 19.72 2.05 -1.23
CA ALA A 218 19.59 2.95 -0.09
C ALA A 218 20.80 2.82 0.86
N VAL A 219 21.22 1.60 1.17
CA VAL A 219 22.43 1.36 2.00
C VAL A 219 23.70 1.92 1.34
N LEU A 220 23.85 1.72 0.05
CA LEU A 220 25.01 2.27 -0.69
C LEU A 220 25.00 3.79 -0.71
N ARG A 221 23.82 4.42 -0.80
CA ARG A 221 23.68 5.87 -0.78
C ARG A 221 24.14 6.46 0.54
N ILE A 222 23.65 5.94 1.67
CA ILE A 222 24.09 6.38 3.00
C ILE A 222 25.61 6.29 3.12
N ARG A 223 26.18 5.15 2.76
CA ARG A 223 27.62 4.95 2.83
C ARG A 223 28.43 5.91 1.92
N SER A 224 27.85 6.32 0.80
CA SER A 224 28.48 7.29 -0.11
C SER A 224 28.41 8.71 0.44
N GLU A 225 27.34 9.08 1.12
CA GLU A 225 27.18 10.39 1.76
C GLU A 225 28.10 10.53 2.98
N GLU A 226 28.23 9.50 3.82
CA GLU A 226 29.20 9.48 4.92
C GLU A 226 30.64 9.70 4.42
N ARG A 227 31.00 9.12 3.26
CA ARG A 227 32.31 9.34 2.66
C ARG A 227 32.50 10.76 2.12
N ARG A 228 31.44 11.42 1.67
CA ARG A 228 31.51 12.83 1.22
C ARG A 228 31.70 13.76 2.41
N VAL A 229 30.91 13.62 3.44
CA VAL A 229 31.00 14.42 4.68
C VAL A 229 32.38 14.24 5.34
N GLY A 230 32.89 13.02 5.38
CA GLY A 230 34.23 12.75 5.90
C GLY A 230 35.37 13.41 5.11
N LYS A 231 35.23 13.53 3.76
CA LYS A 231 36.20 14.24 2.91
C LYS A 231 36.10 15.75 3.06
N GLU A 232 34.92 16.31 3.22
CA GLU A 232 34.74 17.76 3.44
C GLU A 232 35.26 18.19 4.81
N CYS A 233 35.01 17.41 5.87
CA CYS A 233 35.63 17.66 7.18
C CYS A 233 37.16 17.58 7.11
N ALA A 234 37.73 16.62 6.41
CA ALA A 234 39.18 16.49 6.27
C ALA A 234 39.81 17.62 5.45
N SER A 235 39.06 18.23 4.52
CA SER A 235 39.51 19.37 3.72
C SER A 235 39.42 20.71 4.48
N MET A 236 38.51 20.84 5.43
CA MET A 236 38.34 22.03 6.28
C MET A 236 39.36 22.10 7.44
N CYS A 237 39.97 20.96 7.78
CA CYS A 237 41.04 20.89 8.80
C CYS A 237 42.46 21.07 8.26
N ARG A 238 42.62 21.41 6.99
CA ARG A 238 43.87 21.78 6.34
C ARG A 238 43.91 23.25 6.02
#